data_c802df4be5cbd3568f2a9c0c79d2a28c
#
_entry.id   c802df4be5cbd3568f2a9c0c79d2a28c
#
_cell.length_a   1.000
_cell.length_b   1.000
_cell.length_c   1.000
_cell.angle_alpha   90.00
_cell.angle_beta   90.00
_cell.angle_gamma   90.00
#
_symmetry.space_group_name_H-M   'P 1'
#
loop_
_entity.id
_entity.type
_entity.pdbx_description
1 polymer ?
#
loop_
_entity_poly.entity_id
_entity_poly.type
_entity_poly.pdbx_seq_one_letter_code
_entity_poly.pdbx_strand_id
1 'polypeptide(L)'
;MNKQEKDILNTLYHQSVNNQREISELSGHSLGVVNKSIKELMNEGYINEKCAVTPKALKEFKEKAPKNAVILAAGYGMRMVPINTETPKGLLEVNGEVLIERTIRQLHEVGIYEIYVVVGFMKERYEYLIDDFGVELVVLSLIHISSPRD
;
A
#
# COMPACT_ATOMS: atom_id res chain seq x y z
N MET A 1 -9.69 -20.00 0.83
CA MET A 1 -8.55 -19.60 -0.03
C MET A 1 -7.29 -19.45 0.81
N ASN A 2 -6.27 -20.21 0.52
CA ASN A 2 -5.00 -20.19 1.25
C ASN A 2 -4.07 -19.07 0.72
N LYS A 3 -2.91 -18.88 1.35
CA LYS A 3 -1.95 -17.83 0.97
C LYS A 3 -1.48 -17.96 -0.49
N GLN A 4 -1.16 -19.16 -0.91
CA GLN A 4 -0.68 -19.44 -2.27
C GLN A 4 -1.74 -19.11 -3.32
N GLU A 5 -2.99 -19.49 -3.07
CA GLU A 5 -4.12 -19.16 -3.93
C GLU A 5 -4.34 -17.65 -4.04
N LYS A 6 -4.21 -16.93 -2.91
CA LYS A 6 -4.31 -15.46 -2.89
C LYS A 6 -3.19 -14.80 -3.71
N ASP A 7 -1.97 -15.27 -3.56
CA ASP A 7 -0.82 -14.73 -4.29
C ASP A 7 -1.00 -14.93 -5.80
N ILE A 8 -1.46 -16.12 -6.21
CA ILE A 8 -1.71 -16.44 -7.62
C ILE A 8 -2.89 -15.63 -8.16
N LEU A 9 -3.99 -15.54 -7.42
CA LEU A 9 -5.14 -14.74 -7.83
C LEU A 9 -4.77 -13.26 -7.96
N ASN A 10 -3.95 -12.75 -7.05
CA ASN A 10 -3.45 -11.39 -7.11
C ASN A 10 -2.55 -11.15 -8.33
N THR A 11 -1.70 -12.11 -8.66
CA THR A 11 -0.88 -12.06 -9.88
C THR A 11 -1.76 -11.98 -11.14
N LEU A 12 -2.79 -12.81 -11.22
CA LEU A 12 -3.75 -12.82 -12.32
C LEU A 12 -4.56 -11.52 -12.42
N TYR A 13 -4.81 -10.88 -11.29
CA TYR A 13 -5.55 -9.61 -11.24
C TYR A 13 -4.71 -8.43 -11.78
N HIS A 14 -3.43 -8.39 -11.40
CA HIS A 14 -2.57 -7.24 -11.73
C HIS A 14 -1.82 -7.37 -13.06
N GLN A 15 -1.68 -8.59 -13.58
CA GLN A 15 -0.85 -8.82 -14.75
C GLN A 15 -1.56 -9.74 -15.77
N SER A 16 -1.40 -9.40 -17.03
CA SER A 16 -1.80 -10.30 -18.11
C SER A 16 -0.78 -11.41 -18.24
N VAL A 17 -1.22 -12.64 -18.05
CA VAL A 17 -0.37 -13.84 -18.14
C VAL A 17 -0.91 -14.75 -19.24
N ASN A 18 0.01 -15.39 -19.96
CA ASN A 18 -0.33 -16.25 -21.09
C ASN A 18 -0.27 -17.75 -20.75
N ASN A 19 0.47 -18.13 -19.71
CA ASN A 19 0.66 -19.52 -19.32
C ASN A 19 1.02 -19.66 -17.84
N GLN A 20 0.94 -20.90 -17.34
CA GLN A 20 1.23 -21.20 -15.93
C GLN A 20 2.69 -20.97 -15.54
N ARG A 21 3.60 -21.02 -16.49
CA ARG A 21 5.02 -20.76 -16.23
C ARG A 21 5.26 -19.30 -15.88
N GLU A 22 4.61 -18.38 -16.60
CA GLU A 22 4.63 -16.95 -16.26
C GLU A 22 4.03 -16.67 -14.87
N ILE A 23 2.93 -17.35 -14.54
CA ILE A 23 2.32 -17.24 -13.21
C ILE A 23 3.32 -17.72 -12.14
N SER A 24 4.02 -18.81 -12.38
CA SER A 24 5.05 -19.34 -11.48
C SER A 24 6.17 -18.33 -11.25
N GLU A 25 6.69 -17.73 -12.32
CA GLU A 25 7.76 -16.73 -12.24
C GLU A 25 7.33 -15.46 -11.48
N LEU A 26 6.14 -14.95 -11.78
CA LEU A 26 5.62 -13.72 -11.19
C LEU A 26 5.16 -13.87 -9.73
N SER A 27 4.55 -15.01 -9.41
CA SER A 27 4.05 -15.29 -8.05
C SER A 27 5.12 -15.83 -7.10
N GLY A 28 6.24 -16.30 -7.63
CA GLY A 28 7.31 -16.95 -6.86
C GLY A 28 6.97 -18.35 -6.36
N HIS A 29 5.88 -18.94 -6.84
CA HIS A 29 5.49 -20.32 -6.48
C HIS A 29 5.89 -21.32 -7.55
N SER A 30 6.13 -22.58 -7.15
CA SER A 30 6.46 -23.65 -8.08
C SER A 30 5.31 -23.95 -9.06
N LEU A 31 5.63 -24.49 -10.22
CA LEU A 31 4.64 -24.83 -11.25
C LEU A 31 3.57 -25.80 -10.72
N GLY A 32 3.96 -26.75 -9.86
CA GLY A 32 3.02 -27.67 -9.23
C GLY A 32 2.03 -26.96 -8.30
N VAL A 33 2.50 -26.00 -7.51
CA VAL A 33 1.65 -25.16 -6.65
C VAL A 33 0.70 -24.32 -7.49
N VAL A 34 1.20 -23.71 -8.57
CA VAL A 34 0.39 -22.91 -9.50
C VAL A 34 -0.73 -23.77 -10.11
N ASN A 35 -0.40 -24.96 -10.60
CA ASN A 35 -1.39 -25.87 -11.20
C ASN A 35 -2.49 -26.24 -10.22
N LYS A 36 -2.12 -26.63 -9.01
CA LYS A 36 -3.07 -26.98 -7.94
C LYS A 36 -3.96 -25.78 -7.57
N SER A 37 -3.36 -24.64 -7.36
CA SER A 37 -4.08 -23.42 -6.97
C SER A 37 -5.05 -22.96 -8.06
N ILE A 38 -4.68 -23.02 -9.32
CA ILE A 38 -5.57 -22.71 -10.44
C ILE A 38 -6.80 -23.60 -10.43
N LYS A 39 -6.64 -24.92 -10.23
CA LYS A 39 -7.78 -25.83 -10.14
C LYS A 39 -8.72 -25.48 -8.99
N GLU A 40 -8.17 -25.19 -7.82
CA GLU A 40 -8.97 -24.79 -6.65
C GLU A 40 -9.69 -23.45 -6.90
N LEU A 41 -9.00 -22.47 -7.45
CA LEU A 41 -9.59 -21.17 -7.77
C LEU A 41 -10.71 -21.27 -8.83
N MET A 42 -10.59 -22.18 -9.80
CA MET A 42 -11.65 -22.48 -10.75
C MET A 42 -12.85 -23.14 -10.07
N ASN A 43 -12.61 -24.13 -9.21
CA ASN A 43 -13.67 -24.82 -8.46
C ASN A 43 -14.44 -23.87 -7.55
N GLU A 44 -13.75 -22.91 -6.95
CA GLU A 44 -14.36 -21.91 -6.08
C GLU A 44 -15.00 -20.74 -6.86
N GLY A 45 -14.81 -20.69 -8.18
CA GLY A 45 -15.40 -19.67 -9.06
C GLY A 45 -14.69 -18.32 -9.05
N TYR A 46 -13.43 -18.25 -8.59
CA TYR A 46 -12.65 -17.01 -8.60
C TYR A 46 -11.98 -16.72 -9.95
N ILE A 47 -11.74 -17.75 -10.74
CA ILE A 47 -11.26 -17.62 -12.12
C ILE A 47 -12.08 -18.51 -13.04
N ASN A 48 -12.12 -18.15 -14.32
CA ASN A 48 -12.79 -18.94 -15.35
C ASN A 48 -11.82 -19.91 -16.05
N GLU A 49 -12.30 -20.67 -17.01
CA GLU A 49 -11.50 -21.63 -17.78
C GLU A 49 -10.32 -21.00 -18.52
N LYS A 50 -10.37 -19.71 -18.80
CA LYS A 50 -9.31 -18.93 -19.44
C LYS A 50 -8.35 -18.30 -18.42
N CYS A 51 -8.43 -18.69 -17.15
CA CYS A 51 -7.68 -18.10 -16.04
C CYS A 51 -7.94 -16.59 -15.84
N ALA A 52 -9.05 -16.07 -16.32
CA ALA A 52 -9.45 -14.70 -16.10
C ALA A 52 -10.20 -14.55 -14.78
N VAL A 53 -9.91 -13.47 -14.08
CA VAL A 53 -10.54 -13.14 -12.79
C VAL A 53 -12.04 -12.88 -12.98
N THR A 54 -12.87 -13.54 -12.18
CA THR A 54 -14.33 -13.42 -12.26
C THR A 54 -14.87 -12.23 -11.47
N PRO A 55 -16.12 -11.77 -11.74
CA PRO A 55 -16.78 -10.74 -10.92
C PRO A 55 -16.86 -11.09 -9.44
N LYS A 56 -16.98 -12.38 -9.09
CA LYS A 56 -16.95 -12.86 -7.70
C LYS A 56 -15.64 -12.52 -7.01
N ALA A 57 -14.52 -12.75 -7.67
CA ALA A 57 -13.19 -12.41 -7.15
C ALA A 57 -13.00 -10.91 -7.02
N LEU A 58 -13.44 -10.14 -8.01
CA LEU A 58 -13.38 -8.68 -7.98
C LEU A 58 -14.17 -8.09 -6.82
N LYS A 59 -15.34 -8.64 -6.52
CA LYS A 59 -16.16 -8.24 -5.38
C LYS A 59 -15.41 -8.48 -4.06
N GLU A 60 -14.81 -9.66 -3.91
CA GLU A 60 -14.05 -10.01 -2.72
C GLU A 60 -12.81 -9.12 -2.53
N PHE A 61 -12.11 -8.76 -3.60
CA PHE A 61 -11.02 -7.80 -3.53
C PHE A 61 -11.49 -6.43 -3.04
N LYS A 62 -12.62 -5.94 -3.55
CA LYS A 62 -13.18 -4.66 -3.12
C LYS A 62 -13.61 -4.66 -1.66
N GLU A 63 -14.23 -5.74 -1.20
CA GLU A 63 -14.68 -5.88 0.19
C GLU A 63 -13.52 -5.97 1.19
N LYS A 64 -12.40 -6.56 0.77
CA LYS A 64 -11.19 -6.73 1.60
C LYS A 64 -10.14 -5.63 1.39
N ALA A 65 -10.35 -4.73 0.45
CA ALA A 65 -9.43 -3.63 0.21
C ALA A 65 -9.38 -2.68 1.42
N PRO A 66 -8.20 -2.16 1.78
CA PRO A 66 -8.11 -1.14 2.81
C PRO A 66 -8.94 0.08 2.42
N LYS A 67 -9.66 0.65 3.38
CA LYS A 67 -10.52 1.84 3.16
C LYS A 67 -9.86 3.11 3.65
N ASN A 68 -8.88 2.99 4.51
CA ASN A 68 -8.13 4.11 5.07
C ASN A 68 -6.63 3.78 5.14
N ALA A 69 -5.83 4.81 5.35
CA ALA A 69 -4.39 4.69 5.50
C ALA A 69 -3.87 5.63 6.57
N VAL A 70 -2.80 5.23 7.23
CA VAL A 70 -2.09 6.05 8.21
C VAL A 70 -0.65 6.20 7.74
N ILE A 71 -0.22 7.44 7.55
CA ILE A 71 1.16 7.78 7.18
C ILE A 71 1.88 8.28 8.42
N LEU A 72 2.93 7.58 8.81
CA LEU A 72 3.74 7.96 9.97
C LEU A 72 4.85 8.93 9.54
N ALA A 73 4.67 10.21 9.87
CA ALA A 73 5.59 11.28 9.51
C ALA A 73 6.17 12.02 10.74
N ALA A 74 6.05 11.44 11.92
CA ALA A 74 6.45 12.06 13.17
C ALA A 74 7.96 11.98 13.48
N GLY A 75 8.74 11.21 12.72
CA GLY A 75 10.17 11.02 12.93
C GLY A 75 11.01 12.22 12.51
N TYR A 76 12.14 12.40 13.18
CA TYR A 76 13.12 13.45 12.83
C TYR A 76 13.88 13.19 11.54
N GLY A 77 13.98 11.96 11.09
CA GLY A 77 14.83 11.61 9.95
C GLY A 77 16.32 11.82 10.24
N MET A 78 16.78 11.53 11.43
CA MET A 78 18.16 11.76 11.90
C MET A 78 19.23 11.14 11.00
N ARG A 79 18.91 10.07 10.30
CA ARG A 79 19.83 9.41 9.37
C ARG A 79 20.17 10.28 8.14
N MET A 80 19.40 11.33 7.91
CA MET A 80 19.56 12.23 6.77
C MET A 80 20.23 13.57 7.15
N VAL A 81 20.68 13.71 8.39
CA VAL A 81 21.43 14.89 8.82
C VAL A 81 22.79 14.93 8.08
N PRO A 82 23.23 16.08 7.56
CA PRO A 82 22.67 17.42 7.69
C PRO A 82 21.54 17.78 6.70
N ILE A 83 21.25 16.93 5.72
CA ILE A 83 20.30 17.24 4.65
C ILE A 83 18.91 17.60 5.20
N ASN A 84 18.51 16.95 6.27
CA ASN A 84 17.16 17.05 6.84
C ASN A 84 17.07 17.92 8.11
N THR A 85 17.96 18.89 8.28
CA THR A 85 17.95 19.77 9.47
C THR A 85 16.77 20.72 9.51
N GLU A 86 16.34 21.22 8.35
CA GLU A 86 15.26 22.20 8.22
C GLU A 86 13.98 21.64 7.61
N THR A 87 14.09 20.53 6.89
CA THR A 87 12.97 19.93 6.17
C THR A 87 12.68 18.52 6.70
N PRO A 88 11.43 18.25 7.13
CA PRO A 88 11.06 16.90 7.52
C PRO A 88 11.25 15.90 6.37
N LYS A 89 11.58 14.66 6.70
CA LYS A 89 11.85 13.61 5.72
C LYS A 89 10.70 13.42 4.71
N GLY A 90 9.45 13.47 5.17
CA GLY A 90 8.28 13.33 4.29
C GLY A 90 8.12 14.47 3.28
N LEU A 91 8.70 15.64 3.54
CA LEU A 91 8.65 16.80 2.65
C LEU A 91 9.86 16.94 1.75
N LEU A 92 10.80 16.00 1.79
CA LEU A 92 11.93 15.99 0.86
C LEU A 92 11.45 15.70 -0.56
N GLU A 93 12.02 16.43 -1.51
CA GLU A 93 11.78 16.19 -2.93
C GLU A 93 12.75 15.13 -3.47
N VAL A 94 12.18 14.19 -4.20
CA VAL A 94 12.96 13.19 -4.95
C VAL A 94 12.44 13.18 -6.39
N ASN A 95 13.31 13.40 -7.32
CA ASN A 95 12.97 13.51 -8.75
C ASN A 95 11.89 14.57 -9.05
N GLY A 96 11.95 15.71 -8.33
CA GLY A 96 11.02 16.82 -8.49
C GLY A 96 9.66 16.62 -7.84
N GLU A 97 9.51 15.62 -6.99
CA GLU A 97 8.25 15.29 -6.33
C GLU A 97 8.44 15.12 -4.81
N VAL A 98 7.57 15.74 -4.01
CA VAL A 98 7.57 15.62 -2.56
C VAL A 98 7.11 14.22 -2.15
N LEU A 99 7.89 13.54 -1.31
CA LEU A 99 7.66 12.13 -0.96
C LEU A 99 6.25 11.87 -0.39
N ILE A 100 5.79 12.68 0.55
CA ILE A 100 4.46 12.49 1.16
C ILE A 100 3.33 12.73 0.16
N GLU A 101 3.47 13.74 -0.70
CA GLU A 101 2.47 14.01 -1.75
C GLU A 101 2.36 12.87 -2.74
N ARG A 102 3.49 12.30 -3.13
CA ARG A 102 3.53 11.11 -3.98
C ARG A 102 2.80 9.93 -3.33
N THR A 103 3.08 9.68 -2.07
CA THR A 103 2.42 8.60 -1.30
C THR A 103 0.91 8.80 -1.24
N ILE A 104 0.45 10.03 -0.96
CA ILE A 104 -0.98 10.37 -0.92
C ILE A 104 -1.62 10.16 -2.30
N ARG A 105 -0.98 10.60 -3.38
CA ARG A 105 -1.49 10.40 -4.74
C ARG A 105 -1.59 8.92 -5.10
N GLN A 106 -0.61 8.11 -4.74
CA GLN A 106 -0.65 6.66 -4.95
C GLN A 106 -1.81 6.01 -4.18
N LEU A 107 -2.09 6.47 -2.96
CA LEU A 107 -3.24 5.99 -2.19
C LEU A 107 -4.57 6.39 -2.84
N HIS A 108 -4.68 7.62 -3.35
CA HIS A 108 -5.86 8.07 -4.10
C HIS A 108 -6.10 7.24 -5.37
N GLU A 109 -5.05 6.90 -6.10
CA GLU A 109 -5.13 6.08 -7.32
C GLU A 109 -5.73 4.68 -7.06
N VAL A 110 -5.49 4.11 -5.89
CA VAL A 110 -6.07 2.82 -5.49
C VAL A 110 -7.40 2.96 -4.74
N GLY A 111 -7.96 4.17 -4.67
CA GLY A 111 -9.27 4.44 -4.09
C GLY A 111 -9.29 4.68 -2.58
N ILE A 112 -8.14 4.94 -1.97
CA ILE A 112 -8.03 5.26 -0.54
C ILE A 112 -7.98 6.77 -0.39
N TYR A 113 -9.06 7.36 0.12
CA TYR A 113 -9.20 8.81 0.31
C TYR A 113 -9.20 9.22 1.79
N GLU A 114 -9.51 8.30 2.69
CA GLU A 114 -9.45 8.53 4.14
C GLU A 114 -8.02 8.28 4.62
N ILE A 115 -7.23 9.37 4.70
CA ILE A 115 -5.81 9.32 5.00
C ILE A 115 -5.51 10.17 6.24
N TYR A 116 -4.84 9.57 7.20
CA TYR A 116 -4.36 10.21 8.43
C TYR A 116 -2.85 10.34 8.37
N VAL A 117 -2.34 11.54 8.53
CA VAL A 117 -0.88 11.80 8.58
C VAL A 117 -0.50 12.09 10.02
N VAL A 118 0.29 11.23 10.61
CA VAL A 118 0.78 11.40 11.99
C VAL A 118 2.04 12.23 11.96
N VAL A 119 1.97 13.42 12.53
CA VAL A 119 3.04 14.43 12.53
C VAL A 119 3.46 14.78 13.97
N GLY A 120 4.65 15.28 14.12
CA GLY A 120 5.17 15.76 15.40
C GLY A 120 6.10 16.93 15.15
N PHE A 121 7.33 16.64 14.74
CA PHE A 121 8.31 17.63 14.40
C PHE A 121 7.89 18.43 13.14
N MET A 122 7.88 19.77 13.25
CA MET A 122 7.51 20.69 12.15
C MET A 122 6.11 20.41 11.58
N LYS A 123 5.13 20.14 12.44
CA LYS A 123 3.75 19.85 12.03
C LYS A 123 3.16 20.90 11.09
N GLU A 124 3.48 22.17 11.28
CA GLU A 124 3.01 23.30 10.48
C GLU A 124 3.42 23.21 9.02
N ARG A 125 4.47 22.49 8.70
CA ARG A 125 4.91 22.24 7.33
C ARG A 125 4.04 21.24 6.59
N TYR A 126 3.25 20.46 7.32
CA TYR A 126 2.32 19.47 6.75
C TYR A 126 0.89 20.01 6.65
N GLU A 127 0.57 21.17 7.22
CA GLU A 127 -0.80 21.68 7.27
C GLU A 127 -1.43 21.91 5.89
N TYR A 128 -0.63 22.27 4.87
CA TYR A 128 -1.11 22.44 3.50
C TYR A 128 -1.74 21.17 2.91
N LEU A 129 -1.36 19.98 3.41
CA LEU A 129 -1.89 18.71 2.94
C LEU A 129 -3.39 18.55 3.24
N ILE A 130 -3.89 19.22 4.28
CA ILE A 130 -5.31 19.21 4.61
C ILE A 130 -6.12 19.84 3.49
N ASP A 131 -5.70 21.01 3.03
CA ASP A 131 -6.40 21.76 1.98
C ASP A 131 -6.16 21.17 0.58
N ASP A 132 -4.92 20.78 0.29
CA ASP A 132 -4.53 20.34 -1.06
C ASP A 132 -4.91 18.88 -1.35
N PHE A 133 -4.90 18.02 -0.34
CA PHE A 133 -5.11 16.57 -0.49
C PHE A 133 -6.26 15.99 0.35
N GLY A 134 -6.87 16.78 1.19
CA GLY A 134 -8.00 16.33 2.03
C GLY A 134 -7.63 15.31 3.09
N VAL A 135 -6.39 15.31 3.57
CA VAL A 135 -5.94 14.41 4.63
C VAL A 135 -6.24 15.00 6.01
N GLU A 136 -6.23 14.16 7.04
CA GLU A 136 -6.30 14.59 8.43
C GLU A 136 -4.92 14.50 9.08
N LEU A 137 -4.53 15.53 9.83
CA LEU A 137 -3.30 15.52 10.61
C LEU A 137 -3.56 15.07 12.04
N VAL A 138 -2.77 14.11 12.49
CA VAL A 138 -2.75 13.66 13.89
C VAL A 138 -1.42 14.07 14.48
N VAL A 139 -1.44 14.93 15.49
CA VAL A 139 -0.23 15.48 16.10
C VAL A 139 0.18 14.65 17.29
N LEU A 140 1.41 14.13 17.26
CA LEU A 140 2.02 13.45 18.41
C LEU A 140 2.94 14.39 19.15
N SER A 141 2.76 14.48 20.48
CA SER A 141 3.71 15.17 21.34
C SER A 141 4.99 14.35 21.49
N LEU A 142 6.14 15.02 21.45
CA LEU A 142 7.43 14.39 21.73
C LEU A 142 7.48 13.77 23.12
N ILE A 143 6.76 14.34 24.08
CA ILE A 143 6.63 13.79 25.43
C ILE A 143 5.99 12.42 25.39
N HIS A 144 4.95 12.21 24.59
CA HIS A 144 4.30 10.92 24.43
C HIS A 144 5.21 9.91 23.69
N ILE A 145 5.94 10.36 22.68
CA ILE A 145 6.87 9.52 21.91
C ILE A 145 8.03 9.04 22.78
N SER A 146 8.56 9.91 23.63
CA SER A 146 9.70 9.64 24.51
C SER A 146 9.32 9.08 25.87
N SER A 147 8.03 9.00 26.19
CA SER A 147 7.56 8.45 27.44
C SER A 147 8.01 6.99 27.59
N PRO A 148 8.74 6.65 28.69
CA PRO A 148 9.12 5.27 28.89
C PRO A 148 7.89 4.41 29.08
N ARG A 149 7.96 3.22 28.59
CA ARG A 149 6.91 2.22 28.82
C ARG A 149 7.16 1.57 30.15
N ASP A 150 6.61 2.14 31.11
CA ASP A 150 6.69 1.64 32.46
C ASP A 150 5.76 0.45 32.63
#